data_3e3888a38952f0dd7798333d79c5ba69
#
_entry.id   3e3888a38952f0dd7798333d79c5ba69
#
_cell.length_a   1.000
_cell.length_b   1.000
_cell.length_c   1.000
_cell.angle_alpha   90.00
_cell.angle_beta   90.00
_cell.angle_gamma   90.00
#
_symmetry.space_group_name_H-M   'P 1'
#
loop_
_entity.id
_entity.type
_entity.pdbx_description
1 polymer ?
#
loop_
_entity_poly.entity_id
_entity_poly.type
_entity_poly.pdbx_seq_one_letter_code
_entity_poly.pdbx_strand_id
1 'polypeptide(L)'
;RIILWNKACEKLVGKPAKAVLGKPCYDVMCGRDANGNLYCHRSCAVAYQARERKEDPVRRFELKVATGNGKARLVSSSLFAVPSYHPALTTVVHVLRPVADAAASASAAEAPAEPLTPMTNGEGETVALTPREKEILRSLAQGMPTQAISKKFFIASVTVRNHIQNILQKLGVHSKLEAVVLAHKHQLI
;
A
#
# COMPACT_ATOMS: atom_id res chain seq x y z
N ARG A 1 4.39 -4.17 12.75
CA ARG A 1 4.01 -5.56 12.43
C ARG A 1 3.25 -5.59 11.11
N ILE A 2 3.36 -6.69 10.36
CA ILE A 2 2.62 -6.92 9.12
C ILE A 2 1.15 -7.15 9.46
N ILE A 3 0.26 -6.36 8.87
CA ILE A 3 -1.20 -6.45 9.06
C ILE A 3 -1.95 -6.83 7.78
N LEU A 4 -1.27 -6.73 6.64
CA LEU A 4 -1.79 -7.12 5.33
C LEU A 4 -0.71 -7.86 4.54
N TRP A 5 -1.07 -8.99 3.93
CA TRP A 5 -0.20 -9.77 3.06
C TRP A 5 -1.04 -10.47 2.01
N ASN A 6 -1.08 -9.92 0.80
CA ASN A 6 -1.96 -10.40 -0.25
C ASN A 6 -1.36 -11.61 -1.01
N LYS A 7 -2.18 -12.25 -1.83
CA LYS A 7 -1.77 -13.41 -2.65
C LYS A 7 -0.60 -13.15 -3.59
N ALA A 8 -0.49 -11.92 -4.09
CA ALA A 8 0.65 -11.53 -4.92
C ALA A 8 1.96 -11.52 -4.10
N CYS A 9 1.94 -11.01 -2.87
CA CYS A 9 3.09 -11.10 -1.97
C CYS A 9 3.44 -12.53 -1.60
N GLU A 10 2.43 -13.41 -1.36
CA GLU A 10 2.68 -14.84 -1.12
C GLU A 10 3.44 -15.47 -2.28
N LYS A 11 3.01 -15.22 -3.52
CA LYS A 11 3.67 -15.74 -4.73
C LYS A 11 5.06 -15.12 -4.95
N LEU A 12 5.19 -13.82 -4.73
CA LEU A 12 6.44 -13.08 -4.97
C LEU A 12 7.53 -13.47 -3.97
N VAL A 13 7.18 -13.53 -2.68
CA VAL A 13 8.12 -13.78 -1.59
C VAL A 13 8.16 -15.26 -1.18
N GLY A 14 7.17 -16.06 -1.60
CA GLY A 14 7.10 -17.48 -1.27
C GLY A 14 6.81 -17.77 0.21
N LYS A 15 6.17 -16.83 0.90
CA LYS A 15 5.78 -16.97 2.32
C LYS A 15 4.27 -16.79 2.44
N PRO A 16 3.52 -17.75 3.01
CA PRO A 16 2.07 -17.63 3.15
C PRO A 16 1.67 -16.60 4.19
N ALA A 17 0.52 -15.94 4.01
CA ALA A 17 0.03 -14.89 4.89
C ALA A 17 -0.01 -15.33 6.37
N LYS A 18 -0.50 -16.54 6.63
CA LYS A 18 -0.57 -17.13 7.99
C LYS A 18 0.79 -17.20 8.71
N ALA A 19 1.88 -17.27 7.95
CA ALA A 19 3.23 -17.35 8.50
C ALA A 19 3.87 -15.97 8.75
N VAL A 20 3.32 -14.90 8.18
CA VAL A 20 3.92 -13.55 8.22
C VAL A 20 3.07 -12.52 8.96
N LEU A 21 1.75 -12.67 8.98
CA LEU A 21 0.87 -11.75 9.70
C LEU A 21 1.23 -11.67 11.18
N GLY A 22 1.21 -10.45 11.73
CA GLY A 22 1.58 -10.16 13.12
C GLY A 22 3.08 -10.08 13.37
N LYS A 23 3.94 -10.57 12.46
CA LYS A 23 5.40 -10.50 12.60
C LYS A 23 5.94 -9.12 12.22
N PRO A 24 7.10 -8.71 12.73
CA PRO A 24 7.80 -7.52 12.25
C PRO A 24 8.20 -7.69 10.78
N CYS A 25 8.06 -6.62 9.98
CA CYS A 25 8.37 -6.69 8.54
C CYS A 25 9.87 -6.98 8.30
N TYR A 26 10.76 -6.46 9.14
CA TYR A 26 12.20 -6.68 8.99
C TYR A 26 12.61 -8.14 9.18
N ASP A 27 11.91 -8.91 10.03
CA ASP A 27 12.15 -10.34 10.23
C ASP A 27 11.66 -11.19 9.06
N VAL A 28 10.65 -10.70 8.35
CA VAL A 28 10.05 -11.41 7.22
C VAL A 28 10.77 -11.10 5.92
N MET A 29 11.04 -9.82 5.66
CA MET A 29 11.61 -9.35 4.41
C MET A 29 13.13 -9.54 4.38
N CYS A 30 13.81 -9.30 5.51
CA CYS A 30 15.27 -9.33 5.62
C CYS A 30 15.96 -8.60 4.46
N GLY A 31 15.36 -7.47 4.03
CA GLY A 31 15.73 -6.75 2.82
C GLY A 31 17.14 -6.18 2.89
N ARG A 32 17.89 -6.38 1.81
CA ARG A 32 19.25 -5.84 1.64
C ARG A 32 19.26 -4.91 0.43
N ASP A 33 20.09 -3.88 0.49
CA ASP A 33 20.32 -2.97 -0.63
C ASP A 33 21.15 -3.63 -1.76
N ALA A 34 21.45 -2.87 -2.82
CA ALA A 34 22.26 -3.32 -3.94
C ALA A 34 23.66 -3.79 -3.51
N ASN A 35 24.22 -3.17 -2.46
CA ASN A 35 25.55 -3.46 -1.92
C ASN A 35 25.55 -4.63 -0.92
N GLY A 36 24.37 -5.22 -0.64
CA GLY A 36 24.22 -6.31 0.30
C GLY A 36 24.09 -5.88 1.77
N ASN A 37 24.07 -4.58 2.07
CA ASN A 37 23.85 -4.07 3.42
C ASN A 37 22.41 -4.32 3.87
N LEU A 38 22.23 -4.57 5.15
CA LEU A 38 20.90 -4.77 5.72
C LEU A 38 20.09 -3.46 5.69
N TYR A 39 19.08 -3.42 4.87
CA TYR A 39 18.16 -2.28 4.75
C TYR A 39 16.98 -2.39 5.73
N CYS A 40 16.40 -3.60 5.85
CA CYS A 40 15.29 -3.86 6.76
C CYS A 40 15.80 -4.23 8.15
N HIS A 41 15.66 -3.31 9.12
CA HIS A 41 16.07 -3.52 10.50
C HIS A 41 15.09 -2.90 11.49
N ARG A 42 15.25 -3.16 12.78
CA ARG A 42 14.32 -2.72 13.84
C ARG A 42 14.13 -1.20 13.89
N SER A 43 15.20 -0.44 13.65
CA SER A 43 15.18 1.03 13.63
C SER A 43 15.00 1.58 12.22
N CYS A 44 14.03 1.04 11.47
CA CYS A 44 13.75 1.40 10.08
C CYS A 44 13.45 2.90 9.95
N ALA A 45 14.26 3.61 9.14
CA ALA A 45 14.09 5.05 8.90
C ALA A 45 12.72 5.39 8.31
N VAL A 46 12.17 4.52 7.44
CA VAL A 46 10.83 4.69 6.86
C VAL A 46 9.76 4.69 7.95
N ALA A 47 9.81 3.74 8.88
CA ALA A 47 8.84 3.66 9.97
C ALA A 47 8.95 4.87 10.92
N TYR A 48 10.16 5.37 11.13
CA TYR A 48 10.40 6.57 11.92
C TYR A 48 9.81 7.81 11.24
N GLN A 49 10.14 8.05 9.98
CA GLN A 49 9.66 9.21 9.22
C GLN A 49 8.14 9.21 9.06
N ALA A 50 7.53 8.04 8.83
CA ALA A 50 6.09 7.90 8.75
C ALA A 50 5.37 8.33 10.04
N ARG A 51 5.98 8.10 11.22
CA ARG A 51 5.44 8.54 12.52
C ARG A 51 5.54 10.03 12.72
N GLU A 52 6.63 10.64 12.25
CA GLU A 52 6.89 12.08 12.36
C GLU A 52 6.01 12.91 11.41
N ARG A 53 5.13 12.29 10.64
CA ARG A 53 4.25 12.93 9.65
C ARG A 53 5.00 13.86 8.68
N LYS A 54 6.27 13.60 8.45
CA LYS A 54 7.02 14.30 7.40
C LYS A 54 6.44 13.82 6.07
N GLU A 55 5.92 14.76 5.30
CA GLU A 55 5.46 14.49 3.95
C GLU A 55 6.62 13.84 3.17
N ASP A 56 6.40 12.60 2.80
CA ASP A 56 7.41 11.83 2.09
C ASP A 56 6.83 11.48 0.73
N PRO A 57 7.46 11.94 -0.36
CA PRO A 57 7.07 11.49 -1.68
C PRO A 57 7.20 9.97 -1.75
N VAL A 58 6.38 9.34 -2.57
CA VAL A 58 6.44 7.89 -2.80
C VAL A 58 7.88 7.49 -3.09
N ARG A 59 8.53 6.85 -2.13
CA ARG A 59 9.91 6.41 -2.30
C ARG A 59 9.95 5.11 -3.06
N ARG A 60 10.75 5.06 -4.11
CA ARG A 60 11.07 3.84 -4.84
C ARG A 60 12.51 3.45 -4.55
N PHE A 61 12.72 2.18 -4.25
CA PHE A 61 14.04 1.62 -4.09
C PHE A 61 14.00 0.10 -4.37
N GLU A 62 15.14 -0.45 -4.69
CA GLU A 62 15.29 -1.88 -4.93
C GLU A 62 15.83 -2.58 -3.71
N LEU A 63 15.29 -3.75 -3.42
CA LEU A 63 15.72 -4.59 -2.31
C LEU A 63 15.89 -6.04 -2.76
N LYS A 64 16.93 -6.68 -2.28
CA LYS A 64 17.04 -8.14 -2.27
C LYS A 64 16.32 -8.67 -1.04
N VAL A 65 15.19 -9.34 -1.22
CA VAL A 65 14.37 -9.89 -0.13
C VAL A 65 14.56 -11.39 -0.01
N ALA A 66 14.53 -11.90 1.23
CA ALA A 66 14.62 -13.33 1.49
C ALA A 66 13.31 -14.02 1.16
N THR A 67 13.33 -14.98 0.24
CA THR A 67 12.16 -15.77 -0.14
C THR A 67 12.01 -17.01 0.74
N GLY A 68 10.81 -17.61 0.72
CA GLY A 68 10.50 -18.81 1.51
C GLY A 68 11.35 -20.03 1.18
N ASN A 69 11.96 -20.08 0.00
CA ASN A 69 12.88 -21.15 -0.45
C ASN A 69 14.36 -20.85 -0.16
N GLY A 70 14.66 -19.83 0.64
CA GLY A 70 16.01 -19.43 1.01
C GLY A 70 16.79 -18.64 -0.04
N LYS A 71 16.26 -18.46 -1.25
CA LYS A 71 16.89 -17.63 -2.28
C LYS A 71 16.57 -16.15 -2.05
N ALA A 72 17.49 -15.26 -2.42
CA ALA A 72 17.20 -13.83 -2.49
C ALA A 72 16.52 -13.49 -3.82
N ARG A 73 15.52 -12.60 -3.79
CA ARG A 73 14.88 -12.07 -4.98
C ARG A 73 14.97 -10.55 -4.98
N LEU A 74 15.34 -9.96 -6.11
CA LEU A 74 15.33 -8.52 -6.29
C LEU A 74 13.90 -8.06 -6.52
N VAL A 75 13.47 -7.07 -5.76
CA VAL A 75 12.15 -6.45 -5.88
C VAL A 75 12.30 -4.94 -5.88
N SER A 76 11.52 -4.26 -6.71
CA SER A 76 11.30 -2.83 -6.60
C SER A 76 10.20 -2.60 -5.57
N SER A 77 10.48 -1.80 -4.56
CA SER A 77 9.54 -1.42 -3.51
C SER A 77 9.17 0.04 -3.66
N SER A 78 7.90 0.32 -3.90
CA SER A 78 7.33 1.63 -3.70
C SER A 78 6.64 1.65 -2.35
N LEU A 79 6.86 2.69 -1.56
CA LEU A 79 6.24 2.80 -0.25
C LEU A 79 5.55 4.13 -0.06
N PHE A 80 4.51 4.12 0.75
CA PHE A 80 3.83 5.30 1.23
C PHE A 80 3.28 5.06 2.65
N ALA A 81 3.12 6.14 3.39
CA ALA A 81 2.55 6.09 4.73
C ALA A 81 1.05 6.42 4.65
N VAL A 82 0.25 5.60 5.32
CA VAL A 82 -1.16 5.93 5.60
C VAL A 82 -1.20 6.44 7.04
N PRO A 83 -1.32 7.77 7.24
CA PRO A 83 -1.32 8.35 8.57
C PRO A 83 -2.53 7.85 9.36
N SER A 84 -2.36 7.70 10.66
CA SER A 84 -3.45 7.46 11.60
C SER A 84 -3.74 8.74 12.38
N TYR A 85 -4.96 8.88 12.89
CA TYR A 85 -5.30 9.91 13.85
C TYR A 85 -4.37 9.87 15.08
N HIS A 86 -3.92 8.66 15.45
CA HIS A 86 -2.87 8.44 16.44
C HIS A 86 -1.55 8.14 15.72
N PRO A 87 -0.52 9.00 15.81
CA PRO A 87 0.74 8.83 15.08
C PRO A 87 1.42 7.46 15.30
N ALA A 88 1.29 6.90 16.50
CA ALA A 88 1.83 5.58 16.83
C ALA A 88 1.21 4.43 16.01
N LEU A 89 0.04 4.65 15.39
CA LEU A 89 -0.69 3.67 14.59
C LEU A 89 -0.56 3.92 13.08
N THR A 90 0.35 4.80 12.65
CA THR A 90 0.62 5.02 11.23
C THR A 90 1.01 3.71 10.54
N THR A 91 0.38 3.44 9.40
CA THR A 91 0.63 2.26 8.59
C THR A 91 1.55 2.61 7.43
N VAL A 92 2.61 1.83 7.24
CA VAL A 92 3.48 1.92 6.06
C VAL A 92 3.06 0.82 5.09
N VAL A 93 2.77 1.20 3.86
CA VAL A 93 2.40 0.28 2.79
C VAL A 93 3.57 0.13 1.84
N HIS A 94 3.98 -1.10 1.59
CA HIS A 94 4.97 -1.46 0.58
C HIS A 94 4.27 -2.11 -0.61
N VAL A 95 4.43 -1.52 -1.79
CA VAL A 95 4.02 -2.12 -3.06
C VAL A 95 5.25 -2.76 -3.69
N LEU A 96 5.28 -4.09 -3.72
CA LEU A 96 6.42 -4.86 -4.22
C LEU A 96 6.17 -5.30 -5.67
N ARG A 97 7.16 -5.09 -6.53
CA ARG A 97 7.15 -5.58 -7.91
C ARG A 97 8.40 -6.42 -8.15
N PRO A 98 8.31 -7.54 -8.89
CA PRO A 98 9.50 -8.26 -9.30
C PRO A 98 10.33 -7.36 -10.22
N VAL A 99 11.65 -7.33 -10.01
CA VAL A 99 12.58 -6.80 -11.01
C VAL A 99 12.99 -7.98 -11.86
N ALA A 100 12.76 -7.89 -13.18
CA ALA A 100 13.24 -8.91 -14.11
C ALA A 100 14.76 -8.96 -14.07
N ASP A 101 15.34 -10.16 -14.08
CA ASP A 101 16.79 -10.33 -14.11
C ASP A 101 17.35 -9.53 -15.30
N ALA A 102 18.40 -8.75 -15.03
CA ALA A 102 18.98 -7.73 -15.90
C ALA A 102 19.58 -8.24 -17.24
N ALA A 103 19.28 -9.48 -17.64
CA ALA A 103 19.64 -10.02 -18.95
C ALA A 103 18.62 -9.70 -20.06
N ALA A 104 17.47 -9.08 -19.76
CA ALA A 104 16.40 -8.83 -20.71
C ALA A 104 15.86 -7.40 -20.78
N SER A 105 16.43 -6.41 -20.11
CA SER A 105 15.95 -5.03 -20.28
C SER A 105 17.00 -3.95 -20.00
N ALA A 106 17.88 -3.76 -20.97
CA ALA A 106 18.58 -2.48 -21.15
C ALA A 106 17.65 -1.42 -21.77
N SER A 107 16.34 -1.50 -21.54
CA SER A 107 15.32 -0.62 -22.15
C SER A 107 14.17 -0.26 -21.21
N ALA A 108 14.46 0.00 -19.94
CA ALA A 108 13.43 0.50 -19.02
C ALA A 108 13.97 1.61 -18.11
N ALA A 109 14.84 2.45 -18.67
CA ALA A 109 14.98 3.83 -18.24
C ALA A 109 13.74 4.56 -18.77
N GLU A 110 12.92 5.13 -17.87
CA GLU A 110 11.74 5.94 -18.19
C GLU A 110 10.69 5.22 -19.07
N ALA A 111 10.00 4.22 -18.51
CA ALA A 111 8.66 3.98 -19.00
C ALA A 111 7.83 5.21 -18.60
N PRO A 112 7.27 5.99 -19.56
CA PRO A 112 6.25 6.98 -19.25
C PRO A 112 5.17 6.25 -18.45
N ALA A 113 4.60 6.93 -17.45
CA ALA A 113 3.47 6.40 -16.72
C ALA A 113 2.48 5.85 -17.74
N GLU A 114 2.27 4.54 -17.75
CA GLU A 114 1.23 3.97 -18.62
C GLU A 114 -0.03 4.77 -18.38
N PRO A 115 -0.74 5.20 -19.41
CA PRO A 115 -2.00 5.88 -19.24
C PRO A 115 -2.85 4.96 -18.33
N LEU A 116 -3.29 5.52 -17.21
CA LEU A 116 -4.07 4.81 -16.20
C LEU A 116 -5.26 4.19 -16.91
N THR A 117 -5.21 2.88 -17.14
CA THR A 117 -6.37 2.17 -17.64
C THR A 117 -7.50 2.40 -16.63
N PRO A 118 -8.68 2.83 -17.09
CA PRO A 118 -9.82 3.02 -16.22
C PRO A 118 -10.02 1.74 -15.39
N MET A 119 -10.19 1.90 -14.08
CA MET A 119 -10.48 0.74 -13.24
C MET A 119 -11.81 0.17 -13.70
N THR A 120 -11.80 -1.10 -14.07
CA THR A 120 -13.03 -1.85 -14.32
C THR A 120 -13.31 -2.72 -13.09
N ASN A 121 -14.57 -2.78 -12.68
CA ASN A 121 -15.03 -3.82 -11.76
C ASN A 121 -14.90 -5.19 -12.43
N GLY A 122 -15.11 -6.27 -11.69
CA GLY A 122 -15.02 -7.64 -12.23
C GLY A 122 -15.97 -7.93 -13.43
N GLU A 123 -16.82 -6.97 -13.79
CA GLU A 123 -17.79 -7.01 -14.90
C GLU A 123 -17.39 -6.10 -16.07
N GLY A 124 -16.19 -5.48 -16.03
CA GLY A 124 -15.67 -4.68 -17.15
C GLY A 124 -16.15 -3.22 -17.19
N GLU A 125 -16.95 -2.77 -16.20
CA GLU A 125 -17.39 -1.37 -16.12
C GLU A 125 -16.32 -0.47 -15.46
N THR A 126 -16.20 0.76 -15.96
CA THR A 126 -15.31 1.78 -15.38
C THR A 126 -15.81 2.18 -13.99
N VAL A 127 -14.97 1.99 -12.97
CA VAL A 127 -15.31 2.34 -11.58
C VAL A 127 -15.31 3.85 -11.40
N ALA A 128 -16.50 4.46 -11.41
CA ALA A 128 -16.67 5.89 -11.13
C ALA A 128 -17.08 6.10 -9.66
N LEU A 129 -16.15 6.58 -8.83
CA LEU A 129 -16.51 7.10 -7.51
C LEU A 129 -17.18 8.46 -7.64
N THR A 130 -18.28 8.65 -6.93
CA THR A 130 -18.94 9.96 -6.84
C THR A 130 -18.03 11.00 -6.17
N PRO A 131 -18.22 12.31 -6.38
CA PRO A 131 -17.44 13.34 -5.71
C PRO A 131 -17.42 13.16 -4.19
N ARG A 132 -18.55 12.78 -3.60
CA ARG A 132 -18.69 12.54 -2.17
C ARG A 132 -17.91 11.34 -1.68
N GLU A 133 -17.90 10.27 -2.44
CA GLU A 133 -17.11 9.07 -2.14
C GLU A 133 -15.61 9.37 -2.20
N LYS A 134 -15.17 10.18 -3.18
CA LYS A 134 -13.76 10.64 -3.26
C LYS A 134 -13.35 11.47 -2.05
N GLU A 135 -14.19 12.40 -1.58
CA GLU A 135 -13.93 13.20 -0.37
C GLU A 135 -13.79 12.33 0.89
N ILE A 136 -14.69 11.35 1.04
CA ILE A 136 -14.65 10.41 2.16
C ILE A 136 -13.41 9.53 2.06
N LEU A 137 -13.06 9.05 0.87
CA LEU A 137 -11.87 8.24 0.63
C LEU A 137 -10.58 9.01 0.94
N ARG A 138 -10.49 10.31 0.55
CA ARG A 138 -9.40 11.20 0.96
C ARG A 138 -9.30 11.33 2.47
N SER A 139 -10.43 11.48 3.15
CA SER A 139 -10.44 11.56 4.62
C SER A 139 -10.02 10.26 5.29
N LEU A 140 -10.36 9.11 4.71
CA LEU A 140 -9.85 7.79 5.13
C LEU A 140 -8.34 7.67 4.91
N ALA A 141 -7.83 8.17 3.77
CA ALA A 141 -6.40 8.19 3.48
C ALA A 141 -5.61 9.06 4.47
N GLN A 142 -6.24 10.11 5.01
CA GLN A 142 -5.70 10.93 6.10
C GLN A 142 -5.80 10.26 7.48
N GLY A 143 -6.30 9.01 7.54
CA GLY A 143 -6.45 8.27 8.79
C GLY A 143 -7.59 8.75 9.68
N MET A 144 -8.55 9.53 9.17
CA MET A 144 -9.65 10.05 9.97
C MET A 144 -10.62 8.94 10.40
N PRO A 145 -10.99 8.84 11.67
CA PRO A 145 -12.00 7.90 12.13
C PRO A 145 -13.40 8.32 11.63
N THR A 146 -14.29 7.35 11.46
CA THR A 146 -15.66 7.56 10.96
C THR A 146 -16.41 8.70 11.66
N GLN A 147 -16.22 8.85 12.98
CA GLN A 147 -16.82 9.95 13.73
C GLN A 147 -16.25 11.32 13.35
N ALA A 148 -14.94 11.43 13.12
CA ALA A 148 -14.33 12.69 12.68
C ALA A 148 -14.79 13.04 11.26
N ILE A 149 -14.92 12.07 10.38
CA ILE A 149 -15.47 12.23 9.02
C ILE A 149 -16.92 12.70 9.09
N SER A 150 -17.75 12.11 9.97
CA SER A 150 -19.16 12.52 10.13
C SER A 150 -19.29 13.98 10.59
N LYS A 151 -18.45 14.41 11.54
CA LYS A 151 -18.38 15.80 12.01
C LYS A 151 -17.89 16.73 10.90
N LYS A 152 -16.82 16.39 10.19
CA LYS A 152 -16.26 17.19 9.10
C LYS A 152 -17.27 17.45 7.98
N PHE A 153 -18.10 16.48 7.67
CA PHE A 153 -19.04 16.56 6.57
C PHE A 153 -20.50 16.84 6.99
N PHE A 154 -20.73 17.05 8.29
CA PHE A 154 -22.06 17.31 8.86
C PHE A 154 -23.12 16.26 8.51
N ILE A 155 -22.73 14.98 8.50
CA ILE A 155 -23.61 13.85 8.23
C ILE A 155 -23.52 12.81 9.35
N ALA A 156 -24.56 11.98 9.47
CA ALA A 156 -24.59 10.94 10.49
C ALA A 156 -23.45 9.90 10.27
N SER A 157 -22.92 9.34 11.35
CA SER A 157 -21.85 8.30 11.26
C SER A 157 -22.33 7.04 10.52
N VAL A 158 -23.64 6.76 10.51
CA VAL A 158 -24.21 5.66 9.72
C VAL A 158 -24.10 5.97 8.23
N THR A 159 -24.34 7.21 7.82
CA THR A 159 -24.21 7.65 6.42
C THR A 159 -22.77 7.52 5.94
N VAL A 160 -21.79 7.90 6.78
CA VAL A 160 -20.36 7.70 6.47
C VAL A 160 -20.05 6.21 6.27
N ARG A 161 -20.59 5.33 7.15
CA ARG A 161 -20.40 3.88 7.01
C ARG A 161 -20.97 3.35 5.69
N ASN A 162 -22.15 3.82 5.29
CA ASN A 162 -22.77 3.44 4.02
C ASN A 162 -21.91 3.88 2.82
N HIS A 163 -21.41 5.12 2.83
CA HIS A 163 -20.48 5.57 1.79
C HIS A 163 -19.21 4.71 1.74
N ILE A 164 -18.63 4.37 2.90
CA ILE A 164 -17.47 3.48 2.95
C ILE A 164 -17.79 2.12 2.35
N GLN A 165 -18.94 1.54 2.69
CA GLN A 165 -19.39 0.26 2.13
C GLN A 165 -19.51 0.32 0.60
N ASN A 166 -20.13 1.38 0.07
CA ASN A 166 -20.26 1.61 -1.37
C ASN A 166 -18.89 1.77 -2.05
N ILE A 167 -17.97 2.50 -1.43
CA ILE A 167 -16.59 2.64 -1.92
C ILE A 167 -15.90 1.27 -2.00
N LEU A 168 -16.00 0.45 -0.93
CA LEU A 168 -15.41 -0.88 -0.91
C LEU A 168 -15.98 -1.77 -2.01
N GLN A 169 -17.29 -1.75 -2.19
CA GLN A 169 -17.99 -2.51 -3.22
C GLN A 169 -17.56 -2.06 -4.63
N LYS A 170 -17.57 -0.75 -4.89
CA LYS A 170 -17.16 -0.19 -6.19
C LYS A 170 -15.71 -0.50 -6.54
N LEU A 171 -14.83 -0.45 -5.55
CA LEU A 171 -13.40 -0.73 -5.74
C LEU A 171 -13.09 -2.23 -5.73
N GLY A 172 -14.06 -3.11 -5.44
CA GLY A 172 -13.85 -4.55 -5.36
C GLY A 172 -12.89 -4.97 -4.24
N VAL A 173 -12.88 -4.25 -3.11
CA VAL A 173 -11.97 -4.49 -1.99
C VAL A 173 -12.75 -4.75 -0.69
N HIS A 174 -12.08 -5.40 0.28
CA HIS A 174 -12.74 -5.87 1.50
C HIS A 174 -12.37 -5.05 2.74
N SER A 175 -11.41 -4.13 2.64
CA SER A 175 -10.98 -3.30 3.77
C SER A 175 -10.75 -1.84 3.39
N LYS A 176 -10.90 -0.94 4.37
CA LYS A 176 -10.60 0.50 4.19
C LYS A 176 -9.15 0.72 3.78
N LEU A 177 -8.22 -0.07 4.32
CA LEU A 177 -6.81 0.02 3.97
C LEU A 177 -6.59 -0.36 2.50
N GLU A 178 -7.18 -1.46 2.03
CA GLU A 178 -7.12 -1.84 0.61
C GLU A 178 -7.69 -0.75 -0.30
N ALA A 179 -8.82 -0.15 0.09
CA ALA A 179 -9.41 0.96 -0.66
C ALA A 179 -8.45 2.16 -0.78
N VAL A 180 -7.77 2.53 0.30
CA VAL A 180 -6.80 3.62 0.31
C VAL A 180 -5.57 3.26 -0.55
N VAL A 181 -5.04 2.04 -0.42
CA VAL A 181 -3.93 1.56 -1.24
C VAL A 181 -4.26 1.61 -2.73
N LEU A 182 -5.45 1.13 -3.08
CA LEU A 182 -5.92 1.09 -4.46
C LEU A 182 -6.13 2.51 -5.01
N ALA A 183 -6.70 3.40 -4.19
CA ALA A 183 -6.92 4.80 -4.55
C ALA A 183 -5.61 5.55 -4.83
N HIS A 184 -4.57 5.33 -4.04
CA HIS A 184 -3.23 5.87 -4.30
C HIS A 184 -2.61 5.28 -5.57
N LYS A 185 -2.73 3.96 -5.75
CA LYS A 185 -2.19 3.27 -6.93
C LYS A 185 -2.77 3.83 -8.24
N HIS A 186 -4.05 4.16 -8.25
CA HIS A 186 -4.78 4.63 -9.44
C HIS A 186 -5.03 6.14 -9.44
N GLN A 187 -4.35 6.90 -8.56
CA GLN A 187 -4.43 8.37 -8.48
C GLN A 187 -5.88 8.90 -8.37
N LEU A 188 -6.73 8.17 -7.65
CA LEU A 188 -8.12 8.56 -7.42
C LEU A 188 -8.26 9.67 -6.36
N ILE A 189 -7.21 9.84 -5.54
CA ILE A 189 -7.13 10.80 -4.43
C ILE A 189 -5.76 11.47 -4.38
#